data_bdf373e41b39e107190b4ccdb5ae0dd5
#
_entry.id   bdf373e41b39e107190b4ccdb5ae0dd5
#
_cell.length_a   1.000
_cell.length_b   1.000
_cell.length_c   1.000
_cell.angle_alpha   90.00
_cell.angle_beta   90.00
_cell.angle_gamma   90.00
#
_symmetry.space_group_name_H-M   'P 1'
#
loop_
_entity.id
_entity.type
_entity.pdbx_description
1 polymer ?
#
loop_
_entity_poly.entity_id
_entity_poly.type
_entity_poly.pdbx_seq_one_letter_code
_entity_poly.pdbx_strand_id
1 'polypeptide(L)'
;MKSTLSFLTPKELKALEKVLMTWGALTRYAMNETSGSNGLHALAMLGVRISSSRQEPQWPYEVERVDELINKLHRVKPKWADAVKWHYTEPGDIRQQAKAHGLAKSTYHEQCQKGKYWIGQKLYQLH
;
A
#
# COMPACT_ATOMS: atom_id res chain seq x y z
N MET A 1 19.02 -0.95 21.38
CA MET A 1 18.66 -0.03 20.31
C MET A 1 17.17 -0.03 20.03
N LYS A 2 16.59 1.10 19.98
CA LYS A 2 15.17 1.14 19.73
C LYS A 2 14.82 0.80 18.30
N SER A 3 13.75 0.10 18.14
CA SER A 3 13.23 -0.18 16.82
C SER A 3 12.79 1.11 16.15
N THR A 4 13.01 1.20 14.86
CA THR A 4 12.51 2.33 14.08
C THR A 4 10.99 2.39 14.12
N LEU A 5 10.35 1.28 14.46
CA LEU A 5 8.89 1.22 14.55
C LEU A 5 8.35 2.18 15.58
N SER A 6 9.14 2.49 16.61
CA SER A 6 8.68 3.35 17.69
C SER A 6 8.59 4.82 17.28
N PHE A 7 9.10 5.16 16.10
CA PHE A 7 9.08 6.55 15.67
C PHE A 7 7.77 7.00 15.04
N LEU A 8 6.91 6.06 14.67
CA LEU A 8 5.63 6.43 14.09
C LEU A 8 4.58 6.51 15.19
N THR A 9 3.88 7.63 15.23
CA THR A 9 2.80 7.80 16.19
C THR A 9 1.60 6.97 15.76
N PRO A 10 0.68 6.66 16.69
CA PRO A 10 -0.54 5.96 16.30
C PRO A 10 -1.32 6.70 15.21
N LYS A 11 -1.29 8.03 15.24
CA LYS A 11 -1.97 8.82 14.22
C LYS A 11 -1.32 8.63 12.86
N GLU A 12 0.02 8.60 12.83
CA GLU A 12 0.76 8.38 11.59
C GLU A 12 0.54 6.97 11.06
N LEU A 13 0.49 5.98 11.94
CA LEU A 13 0.23 4.61 11.52
C LEU A 13 -1.15 4.48 10.89
N LYS A 14 -2.14 5.15 11.46
CA LYS A 14 -3.48 5.13 10.92
C LYS A 14 -3.54 5.80 9.56
N ALA A 15 -2.87 6.94 9.43
CA ALA A 15 -2.80 7.66 8.16
C ALA A 15 -2.09 6.82 7.11
N LEU A 16 -1.00 6.16 7.50
CA LEU A 16 -0.25 5.30 6.60
C LEU A 16 -1.12 4.15 6.08
N GLU A 17 -1.88 3.53 6.97
CA GLU A 17 -2.75 2.43 6.57
C GLU A 17 -3.75 2.90 5.52
N LYS A 18 -4.35 4.07 5.74
CA LYS A 18 -5.31 4.60 4.79
C LYS A 18 -4.68 4.89 3.44
N VAL A 19 -3.49 5.49 3.43
CA VAL A 19 -2.79 5.80 2.19
C VAL A 19 -2.42 4.52 1.45
N LEU A 20 -1.95 3.51 2.17
CA LEU A 20 -1.59 2.24 1.54
C LEU A 20 -2.81 1.52 0.99
N MET A 21 -3.94 1.58 1.68
CA MET A 21 -5.17 0.99 1.17
C MET A 21 -5.61 1.69 -0.11
N THR A 22 -5.50 3.00 -0.15
CA THR A 22 -5.85 3.76 -1.35
C THR A 22 -4.89 3.42 -2.48
N TRP A 23 -3.59 3.33 -2.18
CA TRP A 23 -2.60 2.94 -3.17
C TRP A 23 -2.93 1.56 -3.75
N GLY A 24 -3.30 0.62 -2.88
CA GLY A 24 -3.64 -0.73 -3.32
C GLY A 24 -4.85 -0.75 -4.24
N ALA A 25 -5.87 0.02 -3.87
CA ALA A 25 -7.08 0.09 -4.68
C ALA A 25 -6.82 0.71 -6.05
N LEU A 26 -6.03 1.78 -6.08
CA LEU A 26 -5.69 2.43 -7.35
C LEU A 26 -4.83 1.51 -8.22
N THR A 27 -3.89 0.80 -7.59
CA THR A 27 -3.03 -0.12 -8.31
C THR A 27 -3.83 -1.26 -8.92
N ARG A 28 -4.77 -1.82 -8.14
CA ARG A 28 -5.62 -2.90 -8.65
C ARG A 28 -6.48 -2.42 -9.80
N TYR A 29 -7.02 -1.22 -9.68
CA TYR A 29 -7.84 -0.65 -10.73
C TYR A 29 -7.04 -0.54 -12.03
N ALA A 30 -5.82 -0.01 -11.93
CA ALA A 30 -4.96 0.17 -13.09
C ALA A 30 -4.55 -1.16 -13.71
N MET A 31 -4.25 -2.15 -12.86
CA MET A 31 -3.78 -3.43 -13.35
C MET A 31 -4.87 -4.26 -14.00
N ASN A 32 -6.08 -4.20 -13.46
CA ASN A 32 -7.15 -5.07 -13.91
C ASN A 32 -7.87 -4.56 -15.15
N GLU A 33 -7.83 -3.28 -15.38
CA GLU A 33 -8.55 -2.66 -16.48
C GLU A 33 -10.04 -3.00 -16.45
N THR A 34 -10.46 -3.66 -15.41
CA THR A 34 -11.86 -3.96 -15.23
C THR A 34 -12.47 -2.79 -14.55
N SER A 35 -12.37 -1.71 -15.20
CA SER A 35 -12.72 -0.53 -14.52
C SER A 35 -14.18 -0.42 -14.25
N GLY A 36 -15.03 -0.76 -14.96
CA GLY A 36 -16.40 -0.67 -14.67
C GLY A 36 -16.77 0.31 -13.56
N SER A 37 -18.03 0.62 -13.45
CA SER A 37 -18.50 1.57 -12.47
C SER A 37 -18.21 1.13 -11.03
N ASN A 38 -18.10 -0.16 -10.78
CA ASN A 38 -17.84 -0.66 -9.43
C ASN A 38 -16.47 -0.27 -8.93
N GLY A 39 -15.47 -0.34 -9.80
CA GLY A 39 -14.11 0.03 -9.42
C GLY A 39 -14.01 1.51 -9.11
N LEU A 40 -14.61 2.33 -9.96
CA LEU A 40 -14.60 3.77 -9.73
C LEU A 40 -15.36 4.14 -8.48
N HIS A 41 -16.48 3.47 -8.24
CA HIS A 41 -17.26 3.74 -7.03
C HIS A 41 -16.44 3.42 -5.77
N ALA A 42 -15.75 2.31 -5.77
CA ALA A 42 -14.92 1.93 -4.63
C ALA A 42 -13.83 2.96 -4.37
N LEU A 43 -13.21 3.47 -5.44
CA LEU A 43 -12.18 4.50 -5.29
C LEU A 43 -12.78 5.80 -4.76
N ALA A 44 -13.96 6.16 -5.24
CA ALA A 44 -14.62 7.36 -4.75
C ALA A 44 -14.93 7.25 -3.26
N MET A 45 -15.29 6.06 -2.80
CA MET A 45 -15.55 5.83 -1.38
C MET A 45 -14.30 6.02 -0.53
N LEU A 46 -13.13 5.85 -1.12
CA LEU A 46 -11.86 6.09 -0.45
C LEU A 46 -11.43 7.55 -0.56
N GLY A 47 -12.24 8.39 -1.17
CA GLY A 47 -11.94 9.80 -1.31
C GLY A 47 -11.11 10.15 -2.53
N VAL A 48 -10.96 9.24 -3.45
CA VAL A 48 -10.19 9.48 -4.67
C VAL A 48 -11.04 10.31 -5.64
N ARG A 49 -10.46 11.34 -6.21
CA ARG A 49 -11.14 12.16 -7.19
C ARG A 49 -11.16 11.45 -8.54
N ILE A 50 -12.29 11.54 -9.19
CA ILE A 50 -12.47 10.95 -10.51
C ILE A 50 -12.63 12.09 -11.51
N SER A 51 -11.82 12.06 -12.57
CA SER A 51 -11.94 13.05 -13.63
C SER A 51 -13.26 12.84 -14.37
N SER A 52 -14.06 13.88 -14.45
CA SER A 52 -15.37 13.75 -15.08
C SER A 52 -15.28 13.57 -16.60
N SER A 53 -14.23 14.08 -17.22
CA SER A 53 -14.09 14.00 -18.67
C SER A 53 -13.61 12.64 -19.13
N ARG A 54 -12.75 11.98 -18.34
CA ARG A 54 -12.16 10.70 -18.74
C ARG A 54 -12.57 9.55 -17.84
N GLN A 55 -13.24 9.86 -16.75
CA GLN A 55 -13.57 8.86 -15.73
C GLN A 55 -12.34 8.13 -15.24
N GLU A 56 -11.25 8.87 -15.08
CA GLU A 56 -10.00 8.33 -14.57
C GLU A 56 -9.80 8.78 -13.14
N PRO A 57 -9.34 7.89 -12.27
CA PRO A 57 -9.03 8.29 -10.90
C PRO A 57 -7.78 9.15 -10.88
N GLN A 58 -7.81 10.17 -10.03
CA GLN A 58 -6.66 11.04 -9.83
C GLN A 58 -5.91 10.56 -8.60
N TRP A 59 -4.63 10.29 -8.76
CA TRP A 59 -3.83 9.81 -7.63
C TRP A 59 -3.50 10.98 -6.70
N PRO A 60 -3.91 10.89 -5.42
CA PRO A 60 -3.52 11.91 -4.45
C PRO A 60 -2.00 11.97 -4.31
N TYR A 61 -1.51 13.15 -3.94
CA TYR A 61 -0.07 13.36 -3.82
C TYR A 61 0.59 12.33 -2.90
N GLU A 62 -0.01 12.07 -1.74
CA GLU A 62 0.58 11.12 -0.81
C GLU A 62 0.63 9.71 -1.37
N VAL A 63 -0.35 9.36 -2.17
CA VAL A 63 -0.39 8.04 -2.78
C VAL A 63 0.72 7.92 -3.83
N GLU A 64 0.95 8.98 -4.58
CA GLU A 64 2.05 8.98 -5.54
C GLU A 64 3.40 8.86 -4.83
N ARG A 65 3.52 9.53 -3.68
CA ARG A 65 4.74 9.40 -2.87
C ARG A 65 4.94 7.98 -2.41
N VAL A 66 3.87 7.33 -1.96
CA VAL A 66 3.93 5.94 -1.53
C VAL A 66 4.36 5.04 -2.68
N ASP A 67 3.83 5.30 -3.87
CA ASP A 67 4.20 4.52 -5.05
C ASP A 67 5.69 4.61 -5.31
N GLU A 68 6.24 5.82 -5.25
CA GLU A 68 7.68 6.02 -5.41
C GLU A 68 8.48 5.30 -4.33
N LEU A 69 7.98 5.37 -3.09
CA LEU A 69 8.68 4.73 -1.98
C LEU A 69 8.66 3.21 -2.09
N ILE A 70 7.55 2.65 -2.56
CA ILE A 70 7.48 1.21 -2.78
C ILE A 70 8.50 0.79 -3.84
N ASN A 71 8.64 1.58 -4.90
CA ASN A 71 9.62 1.28 -5.93
C ASN A 71 11.04 1.37 -5.40
N LYS A 72 11.32 2.35 -4.55
CA LYS A 72 12.64 2.46 -3.92
C LYS A 72 12.88 1.31 -2.97
N LEU A 73 11.87 0.95 -2.20
CA LEU A 73 11.98 -0.18 -1.28
C LEU A 73 12.29 -1.46 -2.05
N HIS A 74 11.70 -1.64 -3.22
CA HIS A 74 11.94 -2.82 -4.02
C HIS A 74 13.41 -2.96 -4.41
N ARG A 75 14.09 -1.84 -4.57
CA ARG A 75 15.51 -1.87 -4.93
C ARG A 75 16.39 -2.30 -3.77
N VAL A 76 16.02 -1.95 -2.54
CA VAL A 76 16.87 -2.23 -1.38
C VAL A 76 16.42 -3.44 -0.59
N LYS A 77 15.13 -3.70 -0.55
CA LYS A 77 14.54 -4.83 0.18
C LYS A 77 13.38 -5.39 -0.62
N PRO A 78 13.66 -6.09 -1.72
CA PRO A 78 12.57 -6.55 -2.60
C PRO A 78 11.53 -7.42 -1.91
N LYS A 79 11.94 -8.24 -0.94
CA LYS A 79 10.97 -9.09 -0.26
C LYS A 79 9.98 -8.28 0.57
N TRP A 80 10.46 -7.21 1.20
CA TRP A 80 9.58 -6.33 1.96
C TRP A 80 8.60 -5.61 1.03
N ALA A 81 9.11 -5.13 -0.11
CA ALA A 81 8.27 -4.43 -1.07
C ALA A 81 7.21 -5.36 -1.65
N ASP A 82 7.61 -6.58 -1.99
CA ASP A 82 6.66 -7.55 -2.53
C ASP A 82 5.57 -7.86 -1.52
N ALA A 83 5.93 -8.06 -0.26
CA ALA A 83 4.95 -8.36 0.77
C ALA A 83 3.94 -7.22 0.93
N VAL A 84 4.41 -5.98 0.93
CA VAL A 84 3.51 -4.83 1.02
C VAL A 84 2.60 -4.77 -0.20
N LYS A 85 3.15 -4.96 -1.39
CA LYS A 85 2.34 -4.95 -2.60
C LYS A 85 1.24 -6.01 -2.55
N TRP A 86 1.61 -7.24 -2.22
CA TRP A 86 0.65 -8.34 -2.17
C TRP A 86 -0.44 -8.04 -1.13
N HIS A 87 -0.02 -7.55 0.02
CA HIS A 87 -0.96 -7.32 1.11
C HIS A 87 -2.07 -6.35 0.72
N TYR A 88 -1.74 -5.30 -0.02
CA TYR A 88 -2.70 -4.27 -0.36
C TYR A 88 -3.35 -4.42 -1.73
N THR A 89 -2.86 -5.36 -2.55
CA THR A 89 -3.45 -5.56 -3.88
C THR A 89 -4.12 -6.91 -4.07
N GLU A 90 -3.84 -7.90 -3.23
CA GLU A 90 -4.41 -9.24 -3.39
C GLU A 90 -5.50 -9.50 -2.38
N PRO A 91 -6.45 -10.36 -2.73
CA PRO A 91 -7.54 -10.69 -1.81
C PRO A 91 -7.07 -11.59 -0.69
N GLY A 92 -7.90 -11.71 0.34
CA GLY A 92 -7.65 -12.62 1.42
C GLY A 92 -6.94 -11.97 2.59
N ASP A 93 -6.86 -12.71 3.68
CA ASP A 93 -6.16 -12.24 4.86
C ASP A 93 -4.68 -12.62 4.80
N ILE A 94 -3.96 -12.28 5.85
CA ILE A 94 -2.52 -12.53 5.94
C ILE A 94 -2.19 -14.00 5.70
N ARG A 95 -2.98 -14.88 6.30
CA ARG A 95 -2.71 -16.32 6.20
C ARG A 95 -2.91 -16.82 4.77
N GLN A 96 -3.99 -16.38 4.14
CA GLN A 96 -4.28 -16.79 2.77
C GLN A 96 -3.25 -16.25 1.80
N GLN A 97 -2.84 -15.02 1.98
CA GLN A 97 -1.84 -14.41 1.11
C GLN A 97 -0.48 -15.08 1.26
N ALA A 98 -0.08 -15.36 2.50
CA ALA A 98 1.17 -16.04 2.75
C ALA A 98 1.19 -17.40 2.04
N LYS A 99 0.10 -18.14 2.16
CA LYS A 99 -0.01 -19.44 1.55
C LYS A 99 0.08 -19.35 0.03
N ALA A 100 -0.56 -18.34 -0.54
CA ALA A 100 -0.55 -18.15 -1.99
C ALA A 100 0.86 -17.92 -2.52
N HIS A 101 1.73 -17.37 -1.71
CA HIS A 101 3.11 -17.07 -2.12
C HIS A 101 4.13 -18.03 -1.52
N GLY A 102 3.65 -19.11 -0.92
CA GLY A 102 4.56 -20.15 -0.41
C GLY A 102 5.36 -19.72 0.81
N LEU A 103 4.82 -18.81 1.61
CA LEU A 103 5.52 -18.30 2.77
C LEU A 103 4.81 -18.69 4.06
N ALA A 104 5.59 -18.82 5.14
CA ALA A 104 5.00 -18.97 6.45
C ALA A 104 4.31 -17.67 6.83
N LYS A 105 3.21 -17.78 7.58
CA LYS A 105 2.44 -16.61 7.97
C LYS A 105 3.31 -15.60 8.73
N SER A 106 4.13 -16.09 9.67
CA SER A 106 4.96 -15.20 10.48
C SER A 106 5.99 -14.47 9.63
N THR A 107 6.60 -15.16 8.68
CA THR A 107 7.59 -14.55 7.79
C THR A 107 6.94 -13.47 6.94
N TYR A 108 5.79 -13.79 6.36
CA TYR A 108 5.07 -12.85 5.52
C TYR A 108 4.64 -11.61 6.31
N HIS A 109 4.09 -11.84 7.49
CA HIS A 109 3.64 -10.74 8.35
C HIS A 109 4.82 -9.83 8.71
N GLU A 110 5.95 -10.42 9.06
CA GLU A 110 7.14 -9.64 9.42
C GLU A 110 7.61 -8.79 8.25
N GLN A 111 7.65 -9.37 7.07
CA GLN A 111 8.09 -8.63 5.89
C GLN A 111 7.14 -7.48 5.57
N CYS A 112 5.83 -7.71 5.70
CA CYS A 112 4.83 -6.65 5.52
C CYS A 112 5.05 -5.52 6.50
N GLN A 113 5.24 -5.86 7.76
CA GLN A 113 5.42 -4.85 8.80
C GLN A 113 6.68 -4.03 8.57
N LYS A 114 7.79 -4.69 8.25
CA LYS A 114 9.03 -3.99 7.98
C LYS A 114 8.91 -3.06 6.80
N GLY A 115 8.25 -3.51 5.74
CA GLY A 115 8.04 -2.69 4.57
C GLY A 115 7.17 -1.48 4.86
N LYS A 116 6.08 -1.69 5.59
CA LYS A 116 5.19 -0.60 5.98
C LYS A 116 5.93 0.47 6.79
N TYR A 117 6.70 0.04 7.76
CA TYR A 117 7.40 1.00 8.62
C TYR A 117 8.48 1.73 7.86
N TRP A 118 9.16 1.05 6.95
CA TRP A 118 10.14 1.72 6.11
C TRP A 118 9.48 2.84 5.30
N ILE A 119 8.33 2.53 4.69
CA ILE A 119 7.60 3.52 3.91
C ILE A 119 7.11 4.66 4.80
N GLY A 120 6.55 4.32 5.95
CA GLY A 120 6.03 5.34 6.86
C GLY A 120 7.11 6.29 7.36
N GLN A 121 8.28 5.76 7.67
CA GLN A 121 9.39 6.60 8.10
C GLN A 121 9.76 7.61 7.02
N LYS A 122 9.86 7.15 5.77
CA LYS A 122 10.23 8.04 4.68
C LYS A 122 9.13 9.05 4.40
N LEU A 123 7.89 8.63 4.56
CA LEU A 123 6.75 9.50 4.24
C LEU A 123 6.53 10.59 5.29
N TYR A 124 6.68 10.25 6.56
CA TYR A 124 6.29 11.16 7.63
C TYR A 124 7.44 11.78 8.41
N GLN A 125 8.60 11.17 8.42
CA GLN A 125 9.67 11.62 9.29
C GLN A 125 10.90 12.14 8.58
N LEU A 126 11.00 11.88 7.32
CA LEU A 126 12.12 12.36 6.54
C LEU A 126 11.72 13.65 5.85
N HIS A 127 12.32 14.73 6.27
CA HIS A 127 12.02 16.05 5.72
C HIS A 127 13.17 16.58 4.91
#